data_2e19de31e94a9355afb67bb84a503474
#
_entry.id   2e19de31e94a9355afb67bb84a503474
#
_cell.length_a   1.000
_cell.length_b   1.000
_cell.length_c   1.000
_cell.angle_alpha   90.00
_cell.angle_beta   90.00
_cell.angle_gamma   90.00
#
_symmetry.space_group_name_H-M   'P 1'
#
loop_
_entity.id
_entity.type
_entity.pdbx_description
1 polymer ?
#
loop_
_entity_poly.entity_id
_entity_poly.type
_entity_poly.pdbx_seq_one_letter_code
_entity_poly.pdbx_strand_id
1 'polypeptide(L)'
;MTMSISAVILAGGQAKRMGGADKGLQLLHGKPLFQFIYARLHSQVETISINANRNQTIYAAAGVPVFGDNLEGFHGPLSGILTALERADSDFVLFVPCDSPFFPDNLLEKLKSAVDFHGVSIAYVHDGEREHPTFCLMARSLKGKLATYLASGERRMLQFMRQNGAVSVDFSENKQAFTNINTLADLTYFNQQKDFSGFIAK
;
A
#
# COMPACT_ATOMS: atom_id res chain seq x y z
N MET A 1 16.14 -11.80 17.31
CA MET A 1 16.45 -10.64 16.45
C MET A 1 15.16 -9.88 16.22
N THR A 2 15.20 -8.56 16.32
CA THR A 2 14.01 -7.72 16.06
C THR A 2 13.75 -7.71 14.55
N MET A 3 12.52 -8.00 14.10
CA MET A 3 12.12 -7.96 12.71
C MET A 3 12.32 -6.53 12.16
N SER A 4 13.15 -6.37 11.13
CA SER A 4 13.32 -5.08 10.44
C SER A 4 12.20 -4.87 9.41
N ILE A 5 11.63 -3.64 9.37
CA ILE A 5 10.48 -3.33 8.52
C ILE A 5 10.71 -2.00 7.80
N SER A 6 10.46 -1.98 6.50
CA SER A 6 10.33 -0.76 5.69
C SER A 6 8.93 -0.64 5.12
N ALA A 7 8.57 0.51 4.58
CA ALA A 7 7.27 0.69 3.92
C ALA A 7 7.41 1.19 2.49
N VAL A 8 6.43 0.83 1.65
CA VAL A 8 6.32 1.27 0.25
C VAL A 8 4.92 1.76 -0.03
N ILE A 9 4.82 3.01 -0.51
CA ILE A 9 3.58 3.56 -1.06
C ILE A 9 3.47 3.11 -2.51
N LEU A 10 2.42 2.36 -2.85
CA LEU A 10 2.15 1.88 -4.21
C LEU A 10 1.40 2.94 -5.01
N ALA A 11 2.12 3.64 -5.89
CA ALA A 11 1.60 4.70 -6.77
C ALA A 11 1.72 4.38 -8.27
N GLY A 12 2.02 3.13 -8.64
CA GLY A 12 2.27 2.69 -10.02
C GLY A 12 1.03 2.51 -10.91
N GLY A 13 -0.18 2.83 -10.45
CA GLY A 13 -1.43 2.57 -11.15
C GLY A 13 -1.65 3.44 -12.40
N GLN A 14 -2.41 2.92 -13.42
CA GLN A 14 -2.72 3.64 -14.67
C GLN A 14 -3.81 4.73 -14.52
N ALA A 15 -4.56 4.77 -13.43
CA ALA A 15 -5.60 5.77 -13.10
C ALA A 15 -6.62 6.05 -14.25
N LYS A 16 -6.98 5.05 -15.05
CA LYS A 16 -7.87 5.18 -16.22
C LYS A 16 -9.20 5.87 -15.90
N ARG A 17 -9.77 5.63 -14.69
CA ARG A 17 -11.05 6.20 -14.24
C ARG A 17 -10.98 7.68 -13.84
N MET A 18 -9.79 8.24 -13.69
CA MET A 18 -9.55 9.65 -13.38
C MET A 18 -8.96 10.40 -14.59
N GLY A 19 -9.34 9.99 -15.82
CA GLY A 19 -8.82 10.63 -17.03
C GLY A 19 -7.30 10.48 -17.24
N GLY A 20 -6.68 9.45 -16.63
CA GLY A 20 -5.23 9.24 -16.69
C GLY A 20 -4.42 10.06 -15.68
N ALA A 21 -5.08 10.91 -14.89
CA ALA A 21 -4.41 11.69 -13.83
C ALA A 21 -3.85 10.75 -12.75
N ASP A 22 -2.65 11.05 -12.27
CA ASP A 22 -1.98 10.28 -11.23
C ASP A 22 -2.75 10.43 -9.91
N LYS A 23 -3.23 9.31 -9.35
CA LYS A 23 -4.07 9.31 -8.16
C LYS A 23 -3.35 9.87 -6.93
N GLY A 24 -2.12 9.46 -6.71
CA GLY A 24 -1.34 9.90 -5.55
C GLY A 24 -1.05 11.40 -5.56
N LEU A 25 -1.14 12.05 -6.72
CA LEU A 25 -0.92 13.49 -6.90
C LEU A 25 -2.21 14.32 -6.86
N GLN A 26 -3.39 13.68 -6.76
CA GLN A 26 -4.65 14.41 -6.61
C GLN A 26 -4.68 15.16 -5.28
N LEU A 27 -5.27 16.36 -5.31
CA LEU A 27 -5.24 17.26 -4.16
C LEU A 27 -6.45 17.07 -3.23
N LEU A 28 -6.20 16.62 -2.03
CA LEU A 28 -7.13 16.59 -0.92
C LEU A 28 -6.79 17.77 0.00
N HIS A 29 -7.71 18.73 0.18
CA HIS A 29 -7.46 19.98 0.93
C HIS A 29 -6.15 20.69 0.55
N GLY A 30 -5.86 20.73 -0.76
CA GLY A 30 -4.67 21.41 -1.28
C GLY A 30 -3.35 20.63 -1.16
N LYS A 31 -3.37 19.41 -0.61
CA LYS A 31 -2.17 18.56 -0.49
C LYS A 31 -2.34 17.27 -1.31
N PRO A 32 -1.30 16.78 -2.01
CA PRO A 32 -1.34 15.49 -2.71
C PRO A 32 -1.68 14.34 -1.77
N LEU A 33 -2.49 13.38 -2.25
CA LEU A 33 -2.91 12.20 -1.46
C LEU A 33 -1.74 11.44 -0.86
N PHE A 34 -0.66 11.24 -1.62
CA PHE A 34 0.51 10.52 -1.12
C PHE A 34 1.17 11.16 0.10
N GLN A 35 1.06 12.48 0.27
CA GLN A 35 1.62 13.18 1.44
C GLN A 35 0.85 12.85 2.74
N PHE A 36 -0.46 12.63 2.65
CA PHE A 36 -1.25 12.15 3.81
C PHE A 36 -0.82 10.74 4.19
N ILE A 37 -0.62 9.87 3.20
CA ILE A 37 -0.18 8.51 3.41
C ILE A 37 1.23 8.47 3.98
N TYR A 38 2.14 9.28 3.43
CA TYR A 38 3.50 9.42 3.94
C TYR A 38 3.53 9.84 5.41
N ALA A 39 2.76 10.88 5.78
CA ALA A 39 2.69 11.37 7.15
C ALA A 39 2.23 10.28 8.14
N ARG A 40 1.22 9.47 7.75
CA ARG A 40 0.74 8.34 8.56
C ARG A 40 1.73 7.18 8.66
N LEU A 41 2.44 6.87 7.60
CA LEU A 41 3.48 5.86 7.63
C LEU A 41 4.68 6.29 8.46
N HIS A 42 5.05 7.56 8.39
CA HIS A 42 6.22 8.09 9.10
C HIS A 42 6.10 8.00 10.62
N SER A 43 4.87 7.93 11.16
CA SER A 43 4.64 7.65 12.58
C SER A 43 4.78 6.17 12.95
N GLN A 44 4.80 5.26 11.97
CA GLN A 44 4.78 3.82 12.18
C GLN A 44 6.08 3.12 11.75
N VAL A 45 6.84 3.70 10.80
CA VAL A 45 8.04 3.08 10.23
C VAL A 45 9.07 4.14 9.83
N GLU A 46 10.35 3.84 10.03
CA GLU A 46 11.44 4.79 9.78
C GLU A 46 11.81 4.91 8.30
N THR A 47 11.80 3.80 7.57
CA THR A 47 12.23 3.74 6.18
C THR A 47 11.03 3.62 5.24
N ILE A 48 10.79 4.67 4.45
CA ILE A 48 9.69 4.74 3.49
C ILE A 48 10.25 5.00 2.11
N SER A 49 9.66 4.36 1.09
CA SER A 49 9.89 4.67 -0.33
C SER A 49 8.59 4.69 -1.11
N ILE A 50 8.63 5.17 -2.34
CA ILE A 50 7.46 5.28 -3.22
C ILE A 50 7.73 4.50 -4.50
N ASN A 51 6.84 3.56 -4.82
CA ASN A 51 6.81 2.90 -6.12
C ASN A 51 5.91 3.69 -7.07
N ALA A 52 6.49 4.32 -8.08
CA ALA A 52 5.77 5.11 -9.08
C ALA A 52 6.37 4.93 -10.47
N ASN A 53 5.54 4.60 -11.48
CA ASN A 53 5.95 4.45 -12.87
C ASN A 53 5.88 5.76 -13.67
N ARG A 54 5.32 6.82 -13.09
CA ARG A 54 5.17 8.15 -13.69
C ARG A 54 5.45 9.22 -12.65
N ASN A 55 5.70 10.44 -13.10
CA ASN A 55 5.82 11.62 -12.22
C ASN A 55 6.83 11.45 -11.06
N GLN A 56 7.85 10.64 -11.24
CA GLN A 56 8.81 10.29 -10.17
C GLN A 56 9.46 11.53 -9.55
N THR A 57 9.76 12.55 -10.34
CA THR A 57 10.32 13.82 -9.86
C THR A 57 9.40 14.54 -8.87
N ILE A 58 8.07 14.46 -9.09
CA ILE A 58 7.08 15.09 -8.20
C ILE A 58 7.01 14.31 -6.87
N TYR A 59 7.00 12.98 -6.93
CA TYR A 59 7.03 12.15 -5.72
C TYR A 59 8.34 12.32 -4.94
N ALA A 60 9.47 12.48 -5.63
CA ALA A 60 10.78 12.69 -5.02
C ALA A 60 10.86 14.00 -4.20
N ALA A 61 9.97 14.97 -4.44
CA ALA A 61 9.87 16.18 -3.64
C ALA A 61 9.49 15.90 -2.16
N ALA A 62 9.01 14.70 -1.83
CA ALA A 62 8.81 14.26 -0.44
C ALA A 62 10.14 13.94 0.30
N GLY A 63 11.27 13.94 -0.40
CA GLY A 63 12.58 13.65 0.20
C GLY A 63 12.83 12.16 0.48
N VAL A 64 12.03 11.24 -0.12
CA VAL A 64 12.17 9.79 0.04
C VAL A 64 12.53 9.12 -1.30
N PRO A 65 13.17 7.93 -1.28
CA PRO A 65 13.48 7.19 -2.49
C PRO A 65 12.24 6.88 -3.32
N VAL A 66 12.33 7.09 -4.64
CA VAL A 66 11.26 6.77 -5.60
C VAL A 66 11.83 5.81 -6.64
N PHE A 67 11.06 4.78 -7.01
CA PHE A 67 11.46 3.79 -8.01
C PHE A 67 10.26 3.35 -8.85
N GLY A 68 10.53 2.94 -10.10
CA GLY A 68 9.55 2.32 -10.98
C GLY A 68 9.57 0.79 -10.89
N ASP A 69 8.62 0.14 -11.56
CA ASP A 69 8.60 -1.31 -11.70
C ASP A 69 9.79 -1.79 -12.56
N ASN A 70 10.40 -2.91 -12.18
CA ASN A 70 11.45 -3.54 -12.98
C ASN A 70 10.90 -4.33 -14.18
N LEU A 71 9.64 -4.78 -14.09
CA LEU A 71 8.99 -5.52 -15.18
C LEU A 71 8.39 -4.55 -16.20
N GLU A 72 8.70 -4.76 -17.48
CA GLU A 72 8.06 -4.03 -18.56
C GLU A 72 6.58 -4.44 -18.70
N GLY A 73 5.74 -3.45 -19.00
CA GLY A 73 4.30 -3.64 -19.11
C GLY A 73 3.55 -3.39 -17.80
N PHE A 74 2.22 -3.46 -17.85
CA PHE A 74 1.37 -3.20 -16.70
C PHE A 74 0.89 -4.51 -16.07
N HIS A 75 1.51 -4.91 -14.98
CA HIS A 75 1.23 -6.17 -14.28
C HIS A 75 0.45 -5.98 -12.96
N GLY A 76 -0.19 -4.83 -12.79
CA GLY A 76 -0.92 -4.50 -11.56
C GLY A 76 0.02 -4.25 -10.36
N PRO A 77 -0.52 -4.26 -9.12
CA PRO A 77 0.26 -3.91 -7.94
C PRO A 77 1.40 -4.91 -7.62
N LEU A 78 1.30 -6.16 -8.07
CA LEU A 78 2.30 -7.19 -7.80
C LEU A 78 3.66 -6.89 -8.45
N SER A 79 3.71 -6.14 -9.57
CA SER A 79 4.97 -5.72 -10.19
C SER A 79 5.73 -4.75 -9.29
N GLY A 80 5.05 -3.73 -8.77
CA GLY A 80 5.64 -2.80 -7.81
C GLY A 80 6.07 -3.48 -6.52
N ILE A 81 5.26 -4.43 -6.03
CA ILE A 81 5.58 -5.24 -4.84
C ILE A 81 6.85 -6.08 -5.08
N LEU A 82 6.96 -6.76 -6.22
CA LEU A 82 8.16 -7.54 -6.55
C LEU A 82 9.40 -6.65 -6.56
N THR A 83 9.35 -5.54 -7.28
CA THR A 83 10.47 -4.59 -7.33
C THR A 83 10.85 -4.06 -5.95
N ALA A 84 9.85 -3.77 -5.10
CA ALA A 84 10.10 -3.34 -3.73
C ALA A 84 10.79 -4.42 -2.88
N LEU A 85 10.35 -5.68 -2.97
CA LEU A 85 10.95 -6.81 -2.25
C LEU A 85 12.38 -7.11 -2.73
N GLU A 86 12.69 -6.88 -4.01
CA GLU A 86 14.04 -7.02 -4.57
C GLU A 86 14.99 -5.94 -4.02
N ARG A 87 14.50 -4.72 -3.84
CA ARG A 87 15.26 -3.55 -3.40
C ARG A 87 15.40 -3.43 -1.88
N ALA A 88 14.46 -4.03 -1.13
CA ALA A 88 14.41 -3.90 0.32
C ALA A 88 15.63 -4.56 0.99
N ASP A 89 16.17 -3.90 2.01
CA ASP A 89 17.15 -4.49 2.94
C ASP A 89 16.50 -5.04 4.20
N SER A 90 15.25 -4.61 4.49
CA SER A 90 14.46 -5.07 5.64
C SER A 90 13.93 -6.51 5.45
N ASP A 91 13.60 -7.19 6.56
CA ASP A 91 13.04 -8.54 6.56
C ASP A 91 11.62 -8.57 5.99
N PHE A 92 10.85 -7.50 6.28
CA PHE A 92 9.47 -7.32 5.82
C PHE A 92 9.28 -5.94 5.21
N VAL A 93 8.30 -5.85 4.31
CA VAL A 93 7.87 -4.59 3.69
C VAL A 93 6.36 -4.40 3.94
N LEU A 94 6.00 -3.24 4.50
CA LEU A 94 4.62 -2.78 4.61
C LEU A 94 4.23 -2.09 3.31
N PHE A 95 3.19 -2.58 2.65
CA PHE A 95 2.63 -1.97 1.44
C PHE A 95 1.34 -1.23 1.77
N VAL A 96 1.19 -0.03 1.21
CA VAL A 96 -0.05 0.76 1.27
C VAL A 96 -0.32 1.40 -0.09
N PRO A 97 -1.58 1.49 -0.54
CA PRO A 97 -1.91 2.15 -1.80
C PRO A 97 -1.91 3.68 -1.65
N CYS A 98 -1.64 4.40 -2.75
CA CYS A 98 -1.58 5.87 -2.76
C CYS A 98 -2.94 6.58 -2.76
N ASP A 99 -4.05 5.84 -2.79
CA ASP A 99 -5.41 6.37 -2.92
C ASP A 99 -6.31 6.15 -1.69
N SER A 100 -5.75 5.70 -0.56
CA SER A 100 -6.50 5.44 0.68
C SER A 100 -5.81 6.12 1.87
N PRO A 101 -6.03 7.42 2.07
CA PRO A 101 -5.24 8.24 2.99
C PRO A 101 -5.64 8.11 4.46
N PHE A 102 -6.69 7.35 4.82
CA PHE A 102 -7.28 7.37 6.16
C PHE A 102 -6.96 6.14 7.01
N PHE A 103 -6.15 5.19 6.53
CA PHE A 103 -5.82 3.97 7.27
C PHE A 103 -5.32 4.27 8.70
N PRO A 104 -5.61 3.39 9.69
CA PRO A 104 -5.35 3.68 11.10
C PRO A 104 -3.87 3.68 11.45
N ASP A 105 -3.50 4.42 12.50
CA ASP A 105 -2.11 4.57 12.96
C ASP A 105 -1.55 3.29 13.58
N ASN A 106 -2.38 2.30 13.92
CA ASN A 106 -1.97 0.98 14.40
C ASN A 106 -1.92 -0.10 13.29
N LEU A 107 -1.93 0.31 12.00
CA LEU A 107 -1.91 -0.63 10.87
C LEU A 107 -0.72 -1.58 10.95
N LEU A 108 0.51 -1.04 11.07
CA LEU A 108 1.71 -1.86 11.14
C LEU A 108 1.71 -2.76 12.38
N GLU A 109 1.34 -2.25 13.54
CA GLU A 109 1.29 -3.01 14.79
C GLU A 109 0.41 -4.25 14.67
N LYS A 110 -0.84 -4.10 14.17
CA LYS A 110 -1.79 -5.21 14.00
C LYS A 110 -1.30 -6.23 12.98
N LEU A 111 -0.78 -5.78 11.82
CA LEU A 111 -0.25 -6.68 10.80
C LEU A 111 1.00 -7.43 11.29
N LYS A 112 1.90 -6.74 11.99
CA LYS A 112 3.10 -7.35 12.58
C LYS A 112 2.74 -8.38 13.65
N SER A 113 1.81 -8.05 14.54
CA SER A 113 1.31 -8.98 15.57
C SER A 113 0.73 -10.26 14.96
N ALA A 114 0.01 -10.14 13.84
CA ALA A 114 -0.53 -11.31 13.14
C ALA A 114 0.58 -12.17 12.49
N VAL A 115 1.59 -11.53 11.88
CA VAL A 115 2.77 -12.23 11.33
C VAL A 115 3.50 -12.99 12.43
N ASP A 116 3.78 -12.34 13.56
CA ASP A 116 4.48 -12.94 14.69
C ASP A 116 3.67 -14.09 15.32
N PHE A 117 2.38 -13.88 15.55
CA PHE A 117 1.50 -14.86 16.21
C PHE A 117 1.28 -16.13 15.38
N HIS A 118 1.06 -15.96 14.07
CA HIS A 118 0.79 -17.09 13.18
C HIS A 118 2.05 -17.68 12.53
N GLY A 119 3.21 -17.04 12.66
CA GLY A 119 4.45 -17.48 12.02
C GLY A 119 4.38 -17.44 10.48
N VAL A 120 3.62 -16.49 9.91
CA VAL A 120 3.38 -16.40 8.46
C VAL A 120 4.27 -15.35 7.80
N SER A 121 4.38 -15.45 6.48
CA SER A 121 5.17 -14.50 5.68
C SER A 121 4.33 -13.35 5.10
N ILE A 122 3.00 -13.38 5.25
CA ILE A 122 2.08 -12.35 4.75
C ILE A 122 0.93 -12.18 5.72
N ALA A 123 0.64 -10.92 6.08
CA ALA A 123 -0.61 -10.50 6.71
C ALA A 123 -1.21 -9.35 5.91
N TYR A 124 -2.53 -9.31 5.73
CA TYR A 124 -3.23 -8.26 4.98
C TYR A 124 -4.55 -7.85 5.64
N VAL A 125 -5.05 -6.68 5.28
CA VAL A 125 -6.24 -6.09 5.89
C VAL A 125 -7.53 -6.71 5.37
N HIS A 126 -8.50 -6.92 6.29
CA HIS A 126 -9.91 -7.18 6.03
C HIS A 126 -10.76 -6.23 6.90
N ASP A 127 -11.73 -5.53 6.29
CA ASP A 127 -12.53 -4.49 6.98
C ASP A 127 -13.88 -4.98 7.51
N GLY A 128 -14.07 -6.29 7.58
CA GLY A 128 -15.35 -6.92 7.94
C GLY A 128 -16.23 -7.25 6.72
N GLU A 129 -16.06 -6.56 5.59
CA GLU A 129 -16.80 -6.80 4.34
C GLU A 129 -15.91 -7.13 3.16
N ARG A 130 -14.73 -6.49 3.08
CA ARG A 130 -13.81 -6.60 1.95
C ARG A 130 -12.39 -6.90 2.38
N GLU A 131 -11.68 -7.60 1.52
CA GLU A 131 -10.24 -7.80 1.61
C GLU A 131 -9.51 -6.64 0.91
N HIS A 132 -8.50 -6.09 1.58
CA HIS A 132 -7.67 -4.99 1.07
C HIS A 132 -6.22 -5.48 0.91
N PRO A 133 -5.91 -6.31 -0.09
CA PRO A 133 -4.60 -6.96 -0.21
C PRO A 133 -3.44 -5.99 -0.45
N THR A 134 -3.71 -4.77 -0.93
CA THR A 134 -2.69 -3.71 -1.07
C THR A 134 -2.27 -3.08 0.26
N PHE A 135 -3.01 -3.32 1.33
CA PHE A 135 -2.59 -3.05 2.71
C PHE A 135 -2.07 -4.35 3.30
N CYS A 136 -0.79 -4.61 3.17
CA CYS A 136 -0.20 -5.85 3.65
C CYS A 136 1.24 -5.68 4.15
N LEU A 137 1.61 -6.53 5.09
CA LEU A 137 2.98 -6.77 5.52
C LEU A 137 3.46 -8.07 4.89
N MET A 138 4.53 -8.01 4.09
CA MET A 138 5.02 -9.16 3.32
C MET A 138 6.52 -9.37 3.54
N ALA A 139 6.91 -10.62 3.78
CA ALA A 139 8.31 -10.99 3.95
C ALA A 139 9.09 -10.84 2.63
N ARG A 140 10.27 -10.23 2.71
CA ARG A 140 11.22 -10.10 1.59
C ARG A 140 11.59 -11.44 0.95
N SER A 141 11.60 -12.51 1.75
CA SER A 141 11.92 -13.87 1.28
C SER A 141 10.99 -14.40 0.20
N LEU A 142 9.80 -13.80 0.04
CA LEU A 142 8.82 -14.20 -0.97
C LEU A 142 9.13 -13.67 -2.37
N LYS A 143 10.15 -12.82 -2.56
CA LYS A 143 10.50 -12.25 -3.87
C LYS A 143 10.66 -13.28 -4.98
N GLY A 144 11.33 -14.41 -4.72
CA GLY A 144 11.52 -15.49 -5.72
C GLY A 144 10.20 -16.19 -6.10
N LYS A 145 9.33 -16.45 -5.11
CA LYS A 145 8.01 -17.04 -5.37
C LYS A 145 7.12 -16.07 -6.15
N LEU A 146 7.18 -14.77 -5.85
CA LEU A 146 6.42 -13.76 -6.55
C LEU A 146 6.91 -13.58 -7.99
N ALA A 147 8.22 -13.60 -8.23
CA ALA A 147 8.80 -13.57 -9.57
C ALA A 147 8.31 -14.75 -10.41
N THR A 148 8.34 -15.97 -9.87
CA THR A 148 7.83 -17.18 -10.55
C THR A 148 6.32 -17.06 -10.85
N TYR A 149 5.54 -16.56 -9.89
CA TYR A 149 4.10 -16.35 -10.06
C TYR A 149 3.79 -15.35 -11.20
N LEU A 150 4.51 -14.24 -11.27
CA LEU A 150 4.34 -13.27 -12.35
C LEU A 150 4.83 -13.81 -13.71
N ALA A 151 5.93 -14.58 -13.73
CA ALA A 151 6.45 -15.21 -14.93
C ALA A 151 5.48 -16.25 -15.53
N SER A 152 4.65 -16.91 -14.69
CA SER A 152 3.60 -17.84 -15.15
C SER A 152 2.38 -17.15 -15.79
N GLY A 153 2.37 -15.80 -15.85
CA GLY A 153 1.25 -15.03 -16.39
C GLY A 153 0.17 -14.66 -15.37
N GLU A 154 0.30 -15.09 -14.15
CA GLU A 154 -0.66 -14.79 -13.07
C GLU A 154 -0.52 -13.36 -12.54
N ARG A 155 -1.66 -12.75 -12.13
CA ARG A 155 -1.71 -11.33 -11.71
C ARG A 155 -2.59 -11.10 -10.48
N ARG A 156 -3.27 -12.13 -9.97
CA ARG A 156 -4.25 -11.99 -8.88
C ARG A 156 -3.56 -11.96 -7.52
N MET A 157 -3.55 -10.80 -6.89
CA MET A 157 -2.85 -10.57 -5.63
C MET A 157 -3.32 -11.49 -4.50
N LEU A 158 -4.64 -11.57 -4.27
CA LEU A 158 -5.21 -12.47 -3.23
C LEU A 158 -4.91 -13.95 -3.48
N GLN A 159 -4.89 -14.38 -4.74
CA GLN A 159 -4.52 -15.75 -5.08
C GLN A 159 -3.08 -16.04 -4.68
N PHE A 160 -2.14 -15.17 -5.04
CA PHE A 160 -0.75 -15.30 -4.61
C PHE A 160 -0.61 -15.35 -3.08
N MET A 161 -1.30 -14.46 -2.38
CA MET A 161 -1.26 -14.40 -0.92
C MET A 161 -1.78 -15.68 -0.28
N ARG A 162 -2.94 -16.18 -0.72
CA ARG A 162 -3.54 -17.42 -0.21
C ARG A 162 -2.67 -18.66 -0.49
N GLN A 163 -2.05 -18.75 -1.66
CA GLN A 163 -1.11 -19.82 -2.02
C GLN A 163 0.14 -19.83 -1.13
N ASN A 164 0.48 -18.69 -0.51
CA ASN A 164 1.63 -18.55 0.39
C ASN A 164 1.24 -18.45 1.87
N GLY A 165 0.04 -18.90 2.24
CA GLY A 165 -0.39 -19.02 3.63
C GLY A 165 -0.63 -17.68 4.32
N ALA A 166 -1.05 -16.66 3.57
CA ALA A 166 -1.37 -15.35 4.14
C ALA A 166 -2.54 -15.40 5.12
N VAL A 167 -2.49 -14.57 6.15
CA VAL A 167 -3.58 -14.36 7.10
C VAL A 167 -4.24 -12.99 6.88
N SER A 168 -5.57 -12.95 6.99
CA SER A 168 -6.31 -11.68 7.02
C SER A 168 -6.39 -11.17 8.45
N VAL A 169 -6.23 -9.85 8.62
CA VAL A 169 -6.28 -9.17 9.91
C VAL A 169 -7.54 -8.31 9.95
N ASP A 170 -8.34 -8.48 10.99
CA ASP A 170 -9.62 -7.79 11.14
C ASP A 170 -9.42 -6.33 11.56
N PHE A 171 -9.99 -5.43 10.74
CA PHE A 171 -10.11 -4.00 10.94
C PHE A 171 -11.58 -3.54 10.82
N SER A 172 -12.55 -4.39 11.11
CA SER A 172 -13.98 -4.07 10.99
C SER A 172 -14.42 -2.86 11.81
N GLU A 173 -13.72 -2.59 12.92
CA GLU A 173 -13.92 -1.38 13.73
C GLU A 173 -13.57 -0.08 12.98
N ASN A 174 -12.72 -0.17 11.95
CA ASN A 174 -12.18 0.95 11.17
C ASN A 174 -12.52 0.86 9.69
N LYS A 175 -13.67 0.27 9.33
CA LYS A 175 -14.08 0.00 7.95
C LYS A 175 -13.93 1.21 7.01
N GLN A 176 -14.33 2.40 7.45
CA GLN A 176 -14.26 3.61 6.63
C GLN A 176 -12.83 4.08 6.38
N ALA A 177 -11.88 3.69 7.22
CA ALA A 177 -10.47 4.07 7.09
C ALA A 177 -9.78 3.49 5.84
N PHE A 178 -10.34 2.43 5.24
CA PHE A 178 -9.81 1.80 4.02
C PHE A 178 -10.52 2.25 2.74
N THR A 179 -11.29 3.34 2.83
CA THR A 179 -11.98 3.92 1.66
C THR A 179 -10.96 4.47 0.65
N ASN A 180 -11.10 4.03 -0.60
CA ASN A 180 -10.29 4.51 -1.70
C ASN A 180 -10.90 5.77 -2.32
N ILE A 181 -10.07 6.74 -2.67
CA ILE A 181 -10.43 7.89 -3.49
C ILE A 181 -10.13 7.55 -4.95
N ASN A 182 -11.12 7.00 -5.66
CA ASN A 182 -10.97 6.43 -6.99
C ASN A 182 -11.46 7.32 -8.12
N THR A 183 -12.32 8.29 -7.81
CA THR A 183 -12.99 9.15 -8.79
C THR A 183 -12.86 10.64 -8.40
N LEU A 184 -13.10 11.53 -9.35
CA LEU A 184 -13.21 12.98 -9.06
C LEU A 184 -14.39 13.27 -8.13
N ALA A 185 -15.47 12.48 -8.19
CA ALA A 185 -16.60 12.62 -7.29
C ALA A 185 -16.22 12.28 -5.85
N ASP A 186 -15.46 11.19 -5.62
CA ASP A 186 -14.93 10.85 -4.30
C ASP A 186 -14.06 12.00 -3.77
N LEU A 187 -13.16 12.50 -4.61
CA LEU A 187 -12.26 13.60 -4.25
C LEU A 187 -13.04 14.86 -3.89
N THR A 188 -14.07 15.21 -4.66
CA THR A 188 -14.95 16.35 -4.39
C THR A 188 -15.69 16.16 -3.06
N TYR A 189 -16.24 14.97 -2.83
CA TYR A 189 -16.90 14.64 -1.57
C TYR A 189 -15.97 14.84 -0.37
N PHE A 190 -14.76 14.29 -0.41
CA PHE A 190 -13.79 14.43 0.69
C PHE A 190 -13.28 15.85 0.85
N ASN A 191 -13.12 16.63 -0.22
CA ASN A 191 -12.74 18.05 -0.15
C ASN A 191 -13.83 18.92 0.51
N GLN A 192 -15.08 18.51 0.52
CA GLN A 192 -16.17 19.20 1.20
C GLN A 192 -16.27 18.87 2.70
N GLN A 193 -15.66 17.77 3.14
CA GLN A 193 -15.63 17.42 4.56
C GLN A 193 -14.66 18.35 5.30
N LYS A 194 -15.15 19.00 6.37
CA LYS A 194 -14.30 19.88 7.22
C LYS A 194 -13.45 19.07 8.20
N ASP A 195 -13.86 17.85 8.50
CA ASP A 195 -13.23 16.98 9.48
C ASP A 195 -13.22 15.53 8.97
N PHE A 196 -12.09 14.87 9.11
CA PHE A 196 -11.89 13.46 8.76
C PHE A 196 -11.93 12.53 9.99
N SER A 197 -12.28 13.04 11.17
CA SER A 197 -12.27 12.26 12.41
C SER A 197 -13.15 11.00 12.35
N GLY A 198 -14.21 11.00 11.53
CA GLY A 198 -15.02 9.81 11.26
C GLY A 198 -14.37 8.74 10.37
N PHE A 199 -13.32 9.12 9.64
CA PHE A 199 -12.57 8.21 8.76
C PHE A 199 -11.19 7.83 9.33
N ILE A 200 -10.70 8.64 10.27
CA ILE A 200 -9.43 8.43 10.95
C ILE A 200 -9.76 7.71 12.26
N ALA A 201 -9.43 6.44 12.34
CA ALA A 201 -9.50 5.71 13.59
C ALA A 201 -8.59 6.36 14.63
N LYS A 202 -9.13 6.49 15.86
CA LYS A 202 -8.34 6.91 17.03
C LYS A 202 -7.45 5.79 17.48
#